data_b4972679a9b2ecd577c6d0d43dd449cf
#
_entry.id   b4972679a9b2ecd577c6d0d43dd449cf
#
_cell.length_a   1.000
_cell.length_b   1.000
_cell.length_c   1.000
_cell.angle_alpha   90.00
_cell.angle_beta   90.00
_cell.angle_gamma   90.00
#
_symmetry.space_group_name_H-M   'P 1'
#
loop_
_entity.id
_entity.type
_entity.pdbx_description
1 polymer ?
#
loop_
_entity_poly.entity_id
_entity_poly.type
_entity_poly.pdbx_seq_one_letter_code
_entity_poly.pdbx_strand_id
1 'polypeptide(L)'
;MKKFAIAITSLLLITGCSSTPTITNTKNIKEYILKDNVAYDSFSSYSDSDTIIRLPNGEYIHGTKEVNGKYYDSDQDSGAIQAKKAKYYALLAMDVNNYLTEEFEGFNDSDEVFYNKKNGGFTDASTVMDENGNEKDLANNPDYESMTIKETKEKEYNRLIQEDAKEEKKNLSSPVSELNSLLPKTDYISRTVFNKKNKYAIHYYEVEENKYFDYIKKIKEKGFDSIDPNSPEESFLGVNNDNILVNIHYDATNKTLDLDIRRQ
;
A
#
# COMPACT_ATOMS: atom_id res chain seq x y z
N MET A 1 81.35 11.05 -39.32
CA MET A 1 80.14 10.35 -39.62
C MET A 1 79.43 10.13 -38.24
N LYS A 2 78.47 10.97 -37.97
CA LYS A 2 77.68 10.87 -36.74
C LYS A 2 76.42 10.05 -36.98
N LYS A 3 76.26 8.92 -36.28
CA LYS A 3 75.11 8.06 -36.36
C LYS A 3 74.03 8.64 -35.43
N PHE A 4 72.91 9.04 -36.01
CA PHE A 4 71.70 9.38 -35.23
C PHE A 4 70.96 8.10 -34.95
N ALA A 5 70.75 7.83 -33.66
CA ALA A 5 69.87 6.79 -33.19
C ALA A 5 68.45 7.41 -33.01
N ILE A 6 67.48 6.91 -33.77
CA ILE A 6 66.07 7.29 -33.62
C ILE A 6 65.46 6.37 -32.58
N ALA A 7 65.16 6.94 -31.40
CA ALA A 7 64.36 6.24 -30.40
C ALA A 7 62.88 6.29 -30.83
N ILE A 8 62.34 5.14 -31.20
CA ILE A 8 60.88 5.00 -31.42
C ILE A 8 60.23 4.79 -30.05
N THR A 9 59.64 5.86 -29.54
CA THR A 9 58.82 5.78 -28.36
C THR A 9 57.45 5.19 -28.74
N SER A 10 57.27 3.91 -28.43
CA SER A 10 55.97 3.24 -28.60
C SER A 10 54.94 3.85 -27.59
N LEU A 11 54.08 4.70 -28.11
CA LEU A 11 52.91 5.20 -27.35
C LEU A 11 51.90 4.06 -27.26
N LEU A 12 51.90 3.35 -26.16
CA LEU A 12 50.82 2.41 -25.81
C LEU A 12 49.53 3.23 -25.58
N LEU A 13 48.69 3.31 -26.59
CA LEU A 13 47.31 3.71 -26.46
C LEU A 13 46.59 2.62 -25.66
N ILE A 14 46.46 2.81 -24.37
CA ILE A 14 45.51 2.07 -23.56
C ILE A 14 44.13 2.56 -23.99
N THR A 15 43.55 1.91 -24.99
CA THR A 15 42.13 2.00 -25.27
C THR A 15 41.42 1.28 -24.12
N GLY A 16 41.18 2.02 -23.03
CA GLY A 16 40.23 1.59 -22.01
C GLY A 16 38.90 1.45 -22.74
N CYS A 17 38.47 0.22 -23.01
CA CYS A 17 37.07 -0.05 -23.27
C CYS A 17 36.32 0.33 -22.03
N SER A 18 35.83 1.58 -21.94
CA SER A 18 34.73 1.91 -21.09
C SER A 18 33.52 1.21 -21.70
N SER A 19 33.29 -0.03 -21.30
CA SER A 19 32.01 -0.65 -21.54
C SER A 19 30.98 0.25 -20.85
N THR A 20 30.19 0.93 -21.65
CA THR A 20 29.02 1.69 -21.12
C THR A 20 28.21 0.70 -20.31
N PRO A 21 27.95 0.98 -19.02
CA PRO A 21 27.19 0.04 -18.21
C PRO A 21 25.86 -0.24 -18.88
N THR A 22 25.54 -1.52 -19.06
CA THR A 22 24.23 -1.91 -19.59
C THR A 22 23.21 -1.75 -18.48
N ILE A 23 22.42 -0.68 -18.55
CA ILE A 23 21.30 -0.48 -17.63
C ILE A 23 20.22 -1.49 -17.99
N THR A 24 19.82 -2.29 -17.03
CA THR A 24 18.78 -3.32 -17.22
C THR A 24 17.55 -2.92 -16.44
N ASN A 25 16.42 -2.78 -17.15
CA ASN A 25 15.14 -2.48 -16.51
C ASN A 25 14.60 -3.67 -15.75
N THR A 26 14.09 -3.42 -14.55
CA THR A 26 13.42 -4.40 -13.70
C THR A 26 11.93 -4.44 -14.01
N LYS A 27 11.24 -5.46 -13.49
CA LYS A 27 9.77 -5.48 -13.48
C LYS A 27 9.25 -4.55 -12.38
N ASN A 28 8.01 -4.08 -12.55
CA ASN A 28 7.35 -3.27 -11.53
C ASN A 28 7.31 -3.99 -10.19
N ILE A 29 7.97 -3.43 -9.20
CA ILE A 29 8.14 -4.06 -7.87
C ILE A 29 6.85 -4.12 -7.05
N LYS A 30 5.83 -3.30 -7.37
CA LYS A 30 4.51 -3.38 -6.75
C LYS A 30 3.95 -4.81 -6.75
N GLU A 31 4.03 -5.48 -7.91
CA GLU A 31 3.51 -6.85 -8.05
C GLU A 31 4.21 -7.84 -7.11
N TYR A 32 5.53 -7.69 -6.92
CA TYR A 32 6.29 -8.52 -6.00
C TYR A 32 5.94 -8.24 -4.54
N ILE A 33 5.82 -6.96 -4.17
CA ILE A 33 5.46 -6.59 -2.80
C ILE A 33 4.12 -7.20 -2.42
N LEU A 34 3.11 -7.03 -3.27
CA LEU A 34 1.75 -7.51 -3.01
C LEU A 34 1.67 -9.05 -3.06
N LYS A 35 2.31 -9.69 -4.05
CA LYS A 35 2.24 -11.14 -4.23
C LYS A 35 3.03 -11.90 -3.17
N ASP A 36 4.23 -11.43 -2.85
CA ASP A 36 5.16 -12.12 -1.95
C ASP A 36 4.96 -11.66 -0.49
N ASN A 37 3.96 -10.80 -0.22
CA ASN A 37 3.66 -10.22 1.10
C ASN A 37 4.93 -9.67 1.78
N VAL A 38 5.66 -8.82 1.05
CA VAL A 38 6.94 -8.29 1.52
C VAL A 38 6.72 -7.40 2.73
N ALA A 39 7.42 -7.70 3.81
CA ALA A 39 7.30 -6.95 5.05
C ALA A 39 7.73 -5.48 4.90
N TYR A 40 7.05 -4.58 5.60
CA TYR A 40 7.38 -3.15 5.67
C TYR A 40 8.85 -2.89 6.02
N ASP A 41 9.43 -3.66 6.94
CA ASP A 41 10.81 -3.54 7.39
C ASP A 41 11.85 -3.67 6.26
N SER A 42 11.49 -4.35 5.16
CA SER A 42 12.34 -4.42 3.96
C SER A 42 12.60 -3.04 3.34
N PHE A 43 11.81 -2.04 3.68
CA PHE A 43 11.88 -0.68 3.15
C PHE A 43 12.18 0.37 4.21
N SER A 44 12.28 0.01 5.48
CA SER A 44 12.44 0.94 6.61
C SER A 44 13.73 1.77 6.54
N SER A 45 14.80 1.22 5.95
CA SER A 45 16.10 1.88 5.80
C SER A 45 16.13 2.96 4.70
N TYR A 46 15.12 3.01 3.81
CA TYR A 46 15.04 3.98 2.73
C TYR A 46 14.26 5.23 3.16
N SER A 47 14.75 6.40 2.74
CA SER A 47 13.97 7.63 2.85
C SER A 47 12.74 7.56 1.94
N ASP A 48 11.64 8.19 2.31
CA ASP A 48 10.38 8.13 1.55
C ASP A 48 10.48 8.64 0.11
N SER A 49 11.42 9.55 -0.16
CA SER A 49 11.71 10.08 -1.50
C SER A 49 12.65 9.21 -2.33
N ASP A 50 13.33 8.22 -1.72
CA ASP A 50 14.26 7.38 -2.44
C ASP A 50 13.52 6.58 -3.51
N THR A 51 14.11 6.52 -4.70
CA THR A 51 13.63 5.63 -5.76
C THR A 51 14.28 4.26 -5.58
N ILE A 52 13.52 3.21 -5.54
CA ILE A 52 14.01 1.83 -5.33
C ILE A 52 13.57 0.89 -6.44
N ILE A 53 14.40 -0.12 -6.67
CA ILE A 53 14.14 -1.24 -7.59
C ILE A 53 14.37 -2.57 -6.89
N ARG A 54 13.77 -3.62 -7.45
CA ARG A 54 14.02 -5.01 -7.03
C ARG A 54 14.93 -5.70 -8.04
N LEU A 55 16.07 -6.18 -7.57
CA LEU A 55 17.02 -6.93 -8.37
C LEU A 55 16.52 -8.37 -8.65
N PRO A 56 17.06 -9.08 -9.65
CA PRO A 56 16.70 -10.47 -9.96
C PRO A 56 16.93 -11.46 -8.82
N ASN A 57 17.88 -11.15 -7.92
CA ASN A 57 18.14 -11.95 -6.70
C ASN A 57 17.15 -11.69 -5.56
N GLY A 58 16.17 -10.80 -5.77
CA GLY A 58 15.16 -10.43 -4.77
C GLY A 58 15.49 -9.25 -3.87
N GLU A 59 16.72 -8.74 -3.94
CA GLU A 59 17.18 -7.60 -3.16
C GLU A 59 16.55 -6.30 -3.66
N TYR A 60 16.22 -5.38 -2.74
CA TYR A 60 15.81 -4.01 -3.07
C TYR A 60 17.00 -3.07 -2.93
N ILE A 61 17.15 -2.15 -3.85
CA ILE A 61 18.24 -1.15 -3.82
C ILE A 61 17.74 0.24 -4.21
N HIS A 62 18.42 1.25 -3.67
CA HIS A 62 18.45 2.63 -4.15
C HIS A 62 19.82 2.92 -4.75
N GLY A 63 19.89 3.69 -5.86
CA GLY A 63 21.11 3.95 -6.60
C GLY A 63 21.50 2.82 -7.56
N THR A 64 22.78 2.62 -7.77
CA THR A 64 23.31 1.70 -8.78
C THR A 64 23.94 0.45 -8.17
N LYS A 65 23.71 -0.69 -8.82
CA LYS A 65 24.36 -1.97 -8.44
C LYS A 65 24.63 -2.84 -9.66
N GLU A 66 25.80 -3.48 -9.67
CA GLU A 66 26.12 -4.51 -10.65
C GLU A 66 25.76 -5.91 -10.10
N VAL A 67 25.03 -6.69 -10.90
CA VAL A 67 24.72 -8.09 -10.60
C VAL A 67 24.94 -8.91 -11.86
N ASN A 68 25.85 -9.88 -11.80
CA ASN A 68 26.19 -10.79 -12.91
C ASN A 68 26.56 -10.05 -14.21
N GLY A 69 27.38 -8.99 -14.12
CA GLY A 69 27.84 -8.19 -15.27
C GLY A 69 26.77 -7.26 -15.87
N LYS A 70 25.63 -7.11 -15.20
CA LYS A 70 24.57 -6.16 -15.58
C LYS A 70 24.46 -5.06 -14.56
N TYR A 71 24.35 -3.82 -15.01
CA TYR A 71 24.12 -2.66 -14.16
C TYR A 71 22.63 -2.38 -14.03
N TYR A 72 22.22 -2.09 -12.80
CA TYR A 72 20.89 -1.67 -12.42
C TYR A 72 21.00 -0.29 -11.78
N ASP A 73 20.11 0.62 -12.12
CA ASP A 73 20.09 1.99 -11.63
C ASP A 73 18.63 2.37 -11.33
N SER A 74 18.34 2.61 -10.05
CA SER A 74 16.97 2.94 -9.61
C SER A 74 16.44 4.23 -10.23
N ASP A 75 17.31 5.18 -10.58
CA ASP A 75 16.87 6.46 -11.13
C ASP A 75 16.53 6.38 -12.64
N GLN A 76 16.98 5.32 -13.31
CA GLN A 76 16.78 5.12 -14.74
C GLN A 76 15.91 3.90 -15.06
N ASP A 77 15.54 3.10 -14.06
CA ASP A 77 14.78 1.88 -14.26
C ASP A 77 13.26 2.17 -14.33
N SER A 78 12.62 1.66 -15.39
CA SER A 78 11.18 1.86 -15.61
C SER A 78 10.29 1.10 -14.60
N GLY A 79 10.84 0.12 -13.89
CA GLY A 79 10.16 -0.63 -12.83
C GLY A 79 10.30 -0.01 -11.45
N ALA A 80 11.06 1.08 -11.33
CA ALA A 80 11.33 1.76 -10.07
C ALA A 80 10.09 2.46 -9.51
N ILE A 81 10.00 2.49 -8.17
CA ILE A 81 8.99 3.25 -7.43
C ILE A 81 9.62 3.99 -6.25
N GLN A 82 8.96 5.01 -5.74
CA GLN A 82 9.39 5.66 -4.51
C GLN A 82 9.24 4.71 -3.31
N ALA A 83 10.19 4.77 -2.38
CA ALA A 83 10.18 3.96 -1.16
C ALA A 83 8.90 4.16 -0.33
N LYS A 84 8.39 5.39 -0.23
CA LYS A 84 7.07 5.66 0.39
C LYS A 84 5.97 4.80 -0.21
N LYS A 85 5.98 4.62 -1.53
CA LYS A 85 4.96 3.82 -2.22
C LYS A 85 5.17 2.32 -2.01
N ALA A 86 6.42 1.86 -1.91
CA ALA A 86 6.73 0.48 -1.55
C ALA A 86 6.27 0.15 -0.12
N LYS A 87 6.57 1.02 0.84
CA LYS A 87 6.09 0.96 2.22
C LYS A 87 4.56 0.86 2.28
N TYR A 88 3.86 1.73 1.53
CA TYR A 88 2.40 1.70 1.42
C TYR A 88 1.88 0.34 0.93
N TYR A 89 2.45 -0.23 -0.14
CA TYR A 89 2.01 -1.53 -0.64
C TYR A 89 2.29 -2.67 0.33
N ALA A 90 3.40 -2.61 1.08
CA ALA A 90 3.70 -3.59 2.12
C ALA A 90 2.66 -3.54 3.25
N LEU A 91 2.28 -2.35 3.71
CA LEU A 91 1.25 -2.16 4.73
C LEU A 91 -0.13 -2.58 4.23
N LEU A 92 -0.49 -2.24 2.99
CA LEU A 92 -1.74 -2.69 2.38
C LEU A 92 -1.82 -4.23 2.30
N ALA A 93 -0.72 -4.89 1.91
CA ALA A 93 -0.68 -6.35 1.87
C ALA A 93 -0.85 -6.95 3.26
N MET A 94 -0.23 -6.35 4.28
CA MET A 94 -0.38 -6.75 5.68
C MET A 94 -1.83 -6.61 6.16
N ASP A 95 -2.46 -5.45 5.93
CA ASP A 95 -3.85 -5.20 6.33
C ASP A 95 -4.81 -6.21 5.71
N VAL A 96 -4.66 -6.46 4.40
CA VAL A 96 -5.50 -7.46 3.71
C VAL A 96 -5.29 -8.85 4.27
N ASN A 97 -4.05 -9.24 4.59
CA ASN A 97 -3.78 -10.55 5.19
C ASN A 97 -4.32 -10.67 6.61
N ASN A 98 -4.23 -9.61 7.42
CA ASN A 98 -4.82 -9.58 8.76
C ASN A 98 -6.34 -9.75 8.68
N TYR A 99 -7.00 -8.97 7.82
CA TYR A 99 -8.43 -9.10 7.56
C TYR A 99 -8.82 -10.53 7.16
N LEU A 100 -8.10 -11.16 6.22
CA LEU A 100 -8.38 -12.52 5.79
C LEU A 100 -8.12 -13.54 6.90
N THR A 101 -7.15 -13.30 7.76
CA THR A 101 -6.88 -14.17 8.92
C THR A 101 -8.04 -14.17 9.90
N GLU A 102 -8.60 -12.99 10.18
CA GLU A 102 -9.78 -12.83 11.05
C GLU A 102 -11.04 -13.40 10.41
N GLU A 103 -11.29 -13.09 9.13
CA GLU A 103 -12.49 -13.54 8.40
C GLU A 103 -12.55 -15.07 8.26
N PHE A 104 -11.40 -15.72 8.16
CA PHE A 104 -11.29 -17.18 8.03
C PHE A 104 -10.84 -17.86 9.33
N GLU A 105 -11.03 -17.22 10.48
CA GLU A 105 -10.71 -17.82 11.77
C GLU A 105 -11.56 -19.09 12.01
N GLY A 106 -10.91 -20.15 12.46
CA GLY A 106 -11.57 -21.44 12.73
C GLY A 106 -11.64 -22.40 11.55
N PHE A 107 -11.27 -21.98 10.34
CA PHE A 107 -11.18 -22.86 9.17
C PHE A 107 -9.76 -23.36 8.93
N ASN A 108 -9.63 -24.57 8.37
CA ASN A 108 -8.38 -25.08 7.85
C ASN A 108 -8.27 -24.77 6.34
N ASP A 109 -7.06 -24.64 5.82
CA ASP A 109 -6.82 -24.31 4.41
C ASP A 109 -7.41 -25.36 3.43
N SER A 110 -7.63 -26.61 3.88
CA SER A 110 -8.22 -27.68 3.10
C SER A 110 -9.76 -27.77 3.20
N ASP A 111 -10.39 -27.01 4.09
CA ASP A 111 -11.84 -27.03 4.23
C ASP A 111 -12.49 -26.48 2.97
N GLU A 112 -13.63 -27.08 2.56
CA GLU A 112 -14.38 -26.66 1.38
C GLU A 112 -15.48 -25.66 1.76
N VAL A 113 -15.62 -24.61 0.95
CA VAL A 113 -16.65 -23.58 1.08
C VAL A 113 -17.25 -23.22 -0.27
N PHE A 114 -18.43 -22.63 -0.26
CA PHE A 114 -19.06 -22.05 -1.44
C PHE A 114 -18.78 -20.55 -1.50
N TYR A 115 -18.00 -20.14 -2.49
CA TYR A 115 -17.63 -18.73 -2.73
C TYR A 115 -18.64 -18.08 -3.68
N ASN A 116 -19.19 -16.94 -3.28
CA ASN A 116 -20.09 -16.14 -4.12
C ASN A 116 -19.29 -15.26 -5.09
N LYS A 117 -19.36 -15.57 -6.37
CA LYS A 117 -18.65 -14.86 -7.44
C LYS A 117 -19.07 -13.40 -7.64
N LYS A 118 -20.24 -13.00 -7.11
CA LYS A 118 -20.77 -11.64 -7.30
C LYS A 118 -20.26 -10.65 -6.25
N ASN A 119 -20.18 -11.07 -5.00
CA ASN A 119 -19.88 -10.18 -3.88
C ASN A 119 -18.63 -10.55 -3.06
N GLY A 120 -18.01 -11.70 -3.36
CA GLY A 120 -16.83 -12.17 -2.61
C GLY A 120 -17.16 -12.86 -1.28
N GLY A 121 -18.43 -12.97 -0.91
CA GLY A 121 -18.81 -13.70 0.30
C GLY A 121 -18.62 -15.21 0.16
N PHE A 122 -18.49 -15.92 1.28
CA PHE A 122 -18.40 -17.37 1.29
C PHE A 122 -19.24 -17.95 2.41
N THR A 123 -19.54 -19.24 2.32
CA THR A 123 -20.24 -20.02 3.33
C THR A 123 -19.83 -21.48 3.28
N ASP A 124 -19.81 -22.15 4.42
CA ASP A 124 -19.65 -23.60 4.58
C ASP A 124 -20.98 -24.35 4.44
N ALA A 125 -22.11 -23.62 4.45
CA ALA A 125 -23.43 -24.23 4.25
C ALA A 125 -23.58 -24.69 2.78
N SER A 126 -24.15 -25.88 2.56
CA SER A 126 -24.47 -26.39 1.23
C SER A 126 -25.70 -25.77 0.60
N THR A 127 -26.51 -25.07 1.39
CA THR A 127 -27.75 -24.43 0.96
C THR A 127 -27.88 -23.02 1.53
N VAL A 128 -28.61 -22.14 0.84
CA VAL A 128 -28.99 -20.83 1.30
C VAL A 128 -30.49 -20.59 1.08
N MET A 129 -31.10 -19.78 1.92
CA MET A 129 -32.49 -19.32 1.68
C MET A 129 -32.52 -18.17 0.68
N ASP A 130 -33.40 -18.23 -0.30
CA ASP A 130 -33.68 -17.09 -1.17
C ASP A 130 -34.61 -16.08 -0.48
N GLU A 131 -34.84 -14.93 -1.13
CA GLU A 131 -35.70 -13.86 -0.64
C GLU A 131 -37.16 -14.27 -0.41
N ASN A 132 -37.59 -15.41 -1.01
CA ASN A 132 -38.92 -15.98 -0.86
C ASN A 132 -38.97 -17.10 0.20
N GLY A 133 -37.84 -17.39 0.87
CA GLY A 133 -37.74 -18.42 1.90
C GLY A 133 -37.58 -19.85 1.33
N ASN A 134 -37.25 -20.00 0.05
CA ASN A 134 -36.96 -21.32 -0.52
C ASN A 134 -35.48 -21.65 -0.36
N GLU A 135 -35.23 -22.91 -0.02
CA GLU A 135 -33.87 -23.43 0.09
C GLU A 135 -33.29 -23.65 -1.31
N LYS A 136 -32.07 -23.14 -1.55
CA LYS A 136 -31.30 -23.29 -2.79
C LYS A 136 -30.00 -24.04 -2.51
N ASP A 137 -29.78 -25.11 -3.24
CA ASP A 137 -28.53 -25.86 -3.24
C ASP A 137 -27.44 -25.05 -3.94
N LEU A 138 -26.35 -24.76 -3.23
CA LEU A 138 -25.23 -23.95 -3.74
C LEU A 138 -24.38 -24.71 -4.75
N ALA A 139 -24.32 -26.05 -4.68
CA ALA A 139 -23.58 -26.85 -5.64
C ALA A 139 -24.14 -26.73 -7.08
N ASN A 140 -25.44 -26.42 -7.21
CA ASN A 140 -26.10 -26.22 -8.48
C ASN A 140 -26.37 -24.75 -8.83
N ASN A 141 -25.89 -23.80 -8.01
CA ASN A 141 -26.11 -22.38 -8.22
C ASN A 141 -24.95 -21.77 -9.02
N PRO A 142 -25.17 -21.20 -10.22
CA PRO A 142 -24.12 -20.65 -11.08
C PRO A 142 -23.37 -19.45 -10.46
N ASP A 143 -23.98 -18.80 -9.46
CA ASP A 143 -23.37 -17.67 -8.75
C ASP A 143 -22.34 -18.09 -7.72
N TYR A 144 -22.29 -19.38 -7.39
CA TYR A 144 -21.35 -19.94 -6.41
C TYR A 144 -20.36 -20.89 -7.08
N GLU A 145 -19.25 -21.08 -6.41
CA GLU A 145 -18.18 -21.99 -6.81
C GLU A 145 -17.62 -22.67 -5.55
N SER A 146 -17.59 -24.03 -5.56
CA SER A 146 -16.94 -24.77 -4.48
C SER A 146 -15.43 -24.64 -4.62
N MET A 147 -14.76 -24.28 -3.55
CA MET A 147 -13.30 -24.18 -3.49
C MET A 147 -12.80 -24.37 -2.06
N THR A 148 -11.52 -24.65 -1.91
CA THR A 148 -10.89 -24.71 -0.60
C THR A 148 -10.75 -23.32 0.04
N ILE A 149 -10.62 -23.30 1.36
CA ILE A 149 -10.34 -22.05 2.11
C ILE A 149 -9.07 -21.38 1.59
N LYS A 150 -8.02 -22.15 1.28
CA LYS A 150 -6.80 -21.59 0.69
C LYS A 150 -7.05 -20.85 -0.63
N GLU A 151 -7.80 -21.47 -1.54
CA GLU A 151 -8.15 -20.85 -2.82
C GLU A 151 -9.07 -19.64 -2.64
N THR A 152 -9.97 -19.70 -1.66
CA THR A 152 -10.87 -18.59 -1.32
C THR A 152 -10.09 -17.40 -0.78
N LYS A 153 -9.14 -17.62 0.14
CA LYS A 153 -8.24 -16.57 0.66
C LYS A 153 -7.44 -15.92 -0.46
N GLU A 154 -6.86 -16.71 -1.38
CA GLU A 154 -6.08 -16.18 -2.50
C GLU A 154 -6.96 -15.34 -3.45
N LYS A 155 -8.16 -15.81 -3.75
CA LYS A 155 -9.11 -15.11 -4.60
C LYS A 155 -9.59 -13.81 -3.98
N GLU A 156 -9.92 -13.84 -2.69
CA GLU A 156 -10.37 -12.67 -1.94
C GLU A 156 -9.25 -11.65 -1.75
N TYR A 157 -8.03 -12.10 -1.48
CA TYR A 157 -6.85 -11.22 -1.46
C TYR A 157 -6.72 -10.44 -2.78
N ASN A 158 -6.75 -11.13 -3.90
CA ASN A 158 -6.63 -10.50 -5.21
C ASN A 158 -7.78 -9.52 -5.50
N ARG A 159 -9.00 -9.85 -5.08
CA ARG A 159 -10.17 -8.96 -5.20
C ARG A 159 -9.98 -7.68 -4.41
N LEU A 160 -9.60 -7.78 -3.14
CA LEU A 160 -9.40 -6.63 -2.25
C LEU A 160 -8.29 -5.70 -2.75
N ILE A 161 -7.15 -6.25 -3.19
CA ILE A 161 -6.06 -5.47 -3.78
C ILE A 161 -6.50 -4.74 -5.07
N GLN A 162 -7.32 -5.38 -5.89
CA GLN A 162 -7.83 -4.75 -7.12
C GLN A 162 -8.86 -3.67 -6.82
N GLU A 163 -9.72 -3.87 -5.84
CA GLU A 163 -10.69 -2.86 -5.40
C GLU A 163 -10.00 -1.64 -4.82
N ASP A 164 -8.97 -1.85 -3.98
CA ASP A 164 -8.15 -0.76 -3.47
C ASP A 164 -7.50 0.06 -4.60
N ALA A 165 -6.92 -0.60 -5.59
CA ALA A 165 -6.32 0.07 -6.74
C ALA A 165 -7.33 0.87 -7.57
N LYS A 166 -8.58 0.41 -7.68
CA LYS A 166 -9.67 1.13 -8.36
C LYS A 166 -10.10 2.36 -7.57
N GLU A 167 -10.25 2.24 -6.25
CA GLU A 167 -10.61 3.36 -5.37
C GLU A 167 -9.46 4.38 -5.30
N GLU A 168 -8.20 3.96 -5.19
CA GLU A 168 -7.04 4.86 -5.27
C GLU A 168 -7.07 5.68 -6.57
N LYS A 169 -7.23 5.01 -7.72
CA LYS A 169 -7.30 5.69 -9.02
C LYS A 169 -8.46 6.67 -9.11
N LYS A 170 -9.63 6.32 -8.60
CA LYS A 170 -10.81 7.18 -8.56
C LYS A 170 -10.58 8.40 -7.67
N ASN A 171 -9.99 8.20 -6.48
CA ASN A 171 -9.68 9.28 -5.57
C ASN A 171 -8.63 10.24 -6.15
N LEU A 172 -7.59 9.73 -6.81
CA LEU A 172 -6.57 10.55 -7.48
C LEU A 172 -7.11 11.34 -8.68
N SER A 173 -8.12 10.83 -9.39
CA SER A 173 -8.75 11.51 -10.53
C SER A 173 -9.81 12.54 -10.10
N SER A 174 -10.24 12.53 -8.86
CA SER A 174 -11.21 13.47 -8.32
C SER A 174 -10.52 14.74 -7.80
N PRO A 175 -11.11 15.94 -7.95
CA PRO A 175 -10.60 17.13 -7.28
C PRO A 175 -10.49 16.87 -5.77
N VAL A 176 -9.34 17.22 -5.18
CA VAL A 176 -9.16 17.07 -3.72
C VAL A 176 -10.23 17.87 -3.01
N SER A 177 -10.91 17.24 -2.06
CA SER A 177 -11.95 17.90 -1.27
C SER A 177 -11.36 19.13 -0.55
N GLU A 178 -12.09 20.23 -0.55
CA GLU A 178 -11.74 21.43 0.24
C GLU A 178 -11.59 21.10 1.73
N LEU A 179 -12.29 20.06 2.20
CA LEU A 179 -12.20 19.58 3.59
C LEU A 179 -10.79 19.14 3.96
N ASN A 180 -10.02 18.57 3.00
CA ASN A 180 -8.63 18.22 3.25
C ASN A 180 -7.75 19.41 3.65
N SER A 181 -8.06 20.61 3.16
CA SER A 181 -7.31 21.82 3.50
C SER A 181 -7.48 22.26 4.96
N LEU A 182 -8.53 21.79 5.61
CA LEU A 182 -8.84 22.05 7.02
C LEU A 182 -8.02 21.16 7.96
N LEU A 183 -7.45 20.07 7.44
CA LEU A 183 -6.66 19.13 8.22
C LEU A 183 -5.21 19.60 8.37
N PRO A 184 -4.53 19.25 9.47
CA PRO A 184 -3.08 19.43 9.58
C PRO A 184 -2.35 18.65 8.50
N LYS A 185 -1.34 19.26 7.89
CA LYS A 185 -0.45 18.55 6.97
C LYS A 185 0.46 17.61 7.75
N THR A 186 0.65 16.41 7.23
CA THR A 186 1.55 15.39 7.77
C THR A 186 2.41 14.80 6.66
N ASP A 187 3.48 14.16 7.04
CA ASP A 187 4.35 13.33 6.20
C ASP A 187 4.06 11.83 6.34
N TYR A 188 3.00 11.46 7.10
CA TYR A 188 2.65 10.07 7.32
C TYR A 188 2.36 9.34 6.00
N ILE A 189 2.67 8.07 5.97
CA ILE A 189 2.21 7.19 4.89
C ILE A 189 0.68 7.17 4.97
N SER A 190 0.00 7.38 3.86
CA SER A 190 -1.44 7.54 3.89
C SER A 190 -2.13 7.02 2.64
N ARG A 191 -3.37 6.62 2.82
CA ARG A 191 -4.31 6.23 1.78
C ARG A 191 -5.57 7.07 1.90
N THR A 192 -5.98 7.72 0.81
CA THR A 192 -7.28 8.39 0.76
C THR A 192 -8.37 7.33 0.59
N VAL A 193 -9.20 7.16 1.60
CA VAL A 193 -10.31 6.19 1.60
C VAL A 193 -11.52 6.75 0.87
N PHE A 194 -11.75 8.05 1.02
CA PHE A 194 -12.90 8.72 0.45
C PHE A 194 -12.61 10.19 0.12
N ASN A 195 -12.97 10.63 -1.10
CA ASN A 195 -12.75 12.01 -1.55
C ASN A 195 -13.96 12.52 -2.32
N LYS A 196 -14.86 13.22 -1.64
CA LYS A 196 -16.03 13.89 -2.22
C LYS A 196 -16.20 15.29 -1.61
N LYS A 197 -17.00 16.13 -2.28
CA LYS A 197 -17.22 17.53 -1.89
C LYS A 197 -17.56 17.71 -0.40
N ASN A 198 -18.40 16.85 0.16
CA ASN A 198 -18.93 16.99 1.53
C ASN A 198 -18.33 16.00 2.53
N LYS A 199 -17.43 15.13 2.07
CA LYS A 199 -16.79 14.12 2.91
C LYS A 199 -15.40 13.80 2.37
N TYR A 200 -14.43 13.74 3.27
CA TYR A 200 -13.07 13.27 3.00
C TYR A 200 -12.65 12.33 4.11
N ALA A 201 -12.08 11.18 3.76
CA ALA A 201 -11.56 10.23 4.71
C ALA A 201 -10.19 9.74 4.27
N ILE A 202 -9.29 9.60 5.23
CA ILE A 202 -7.91 9.19 5.03
C ILE A 202 -7.47 8.25 6.13
N HIS A 203 -6.76 7.21 5.76
CA HIS A 203 -6.11 6.28 6.65
C HIS A 203 -4.61 6.55 6.64
N TYR A 204 -4.02 6.68 7.83
CA TYR A 204 -2.58 6.88 8.03
C TYR A 204 -1.96 5.66 8.67
N TYR A 205 -0.78 5.32 8.22
CA TYR A 205 0.03 4.20 8.70
C TYR A 205 1.24 4.68 9.49
N GLU A 206 1.78 3.81 10.34
CA GLU A 206 2.99 4.03 11.14
C GLU A 206 2.93 5.32 11.97
N VAL A 207 1.77 5.56 12.58
CA VAL A 207 1.54 6.70 13.44
C VAL A 207 1.89 6.30 14.87
N GLU A 208 3.01 6.79 15.38
CA GLU A 208 3.36 6.62 16.79
C GLU A 208 2.39 7.39 17.69
N GLU A 209 2.14 6.86 18.90
CA GLU A 209 1.16 7.41 19.85
C GLU A 209 1.38 8.90 20.15
N ASN A 210 2.65 9.30 20.36
CA ASN A 210 2.98 10.72 20.58
C ASN A 210 2.62 11.60 19.37
N LYS A 211 2.78 11.09 18.16
CA LYS A 211 2.40 11.78 16.92
C LYS A 211 0.87 11.89 16.77
N TYR A 212 0.13 10.89 17.24
CA TYR A 212 -1.32 10.96 17.33
C TYR A 212 -1.76 12.11 18.24
N PHE A 213 -1.23 12.20 19.46
CA PHE A 213 -1.58 13.29 20.39
C PHE A 213 -1.19 14.67 19.85
N ASP A 214 -0.04 14.78 19.21
CA ASP A 214 0.38 16.02 18.52
C ASP A 214 -0.58 16.38 17.37
N TYR A 215 -1.08 15.38 16.66
CA TYR A 215 -2.06 15.59 15.59
C TYR A 215 -3.39 16.09 16.14
N ILE A 216 -3.91 15.50 17.23
CA ILE A 216 -5.12 15.97 17.91
C ILE A 216 -4.97 17.40 18.41
N LYS A 217 -3.80 17.75 18.96
CA LYS A 217 -3.52 19.14 19.37
C LYS A 217 -3.64 20.10 18.17
N LYS A 218 -3.03 19.75 17.03
CA LYS A 218 -3.11 20.56 15.80
C LYS A 218 -4.52 20.65 15.23
N ILE A 219 -5.34 19.62 15.36
CA ILE A 219 -6.78 19.65 14.99
C ILE A 219 -7.53 20.65 15.85
N LYS A 220 -7.30 20.67 17.17
CA LYS A 220 -7.89 21.67 18.07
C LYS A 220 -7.43 23.10 17.76
N GLU A 221 -6.16 23.30 17.45
CA GLU A 221 -5.62 24.58 17.00
C GLU A 221 -6.26 25.09 15.68
N LYS A 222 -6.81 24.19 14.87
CA LYS A 222 -7.60 24.53 13.67
C LYS A 222 -9.09 24.82 13.96
N GLY A 223 -9.47 24.89 15.22
CA GLY A 223 -10.81 25.27 15.68
C GLY A 223 -11.81 24.12 15.75
N PHE A 224 -11.35 22.88 15.79
CA PHE A 224 -12.22 21.74 16.06
C PHE A 224 -12.27 21.48 17.58
N ASP A 225 -13.41 21.82 18.19
CA ASP A 225 -13.63 21.57 19.60
C ASP A 225 -14.23 20.17 19.80
N SER A 226 -13.77 19.49 20.86
CA SER A 226 -14.30 18.16 21.20
C SER A 226 -15.76 18.28 21.61
N ILE A 227 -16.62 17.45 20.99
CA ILE A 227 -18.04 17.35 21.34
C ILE A 227 -18.34 16.17 22.28
N ASP A 228 -17.36 15.30 22.51
CA ASP A 228 -17.44 14.23 23.49
C ASP A 228 -16.17 14.23 24.37
N PRO A 229 -16.23 14.94 25.52
CA PRO A 229 -15.08 15.00 26.43
C PRO A 229 -14.78 13.67 27.15
N ASN A 230 -15.67 12.68 27.04
CA ASN A 230 -15.51 11.34 27.64
C ASN A 230 -15.11 10.30 26.59
N SER A 231 -14.77 10.71 25.36
CA SER A 231 -14.25 9.80 24.34
C SER A 231 -13.01 9.05 24.86
N PRO A 232 -12.82 7.78 24.48
CA PRO A 232 -11.56 7.07 24.73
C PRO A 232 -10.34 7.88 24.25
N GLU A 233 -9.19 7.69 24.89
CA GLU A 233 -7.96 8.41 24.53
C GLU A 233 -7.56 8.21 23.06
N GLU A 234 -7.92 7.06 22.50
CA GLU A 234 -7.67 6.71 21.08
C GLU A 234 -8.68 7.31 20.11
N SER A 235 -9.64 8.09 20.59
CA SER A 235 -10.70 8.66 19.75
C SER A 235 -10.86 10.16 19.96
N PHE A 236 -11.10 10.88 18.87
CA PHE A 236 -11.44 12.29 18.91
C PHE A 236 -12.59 12.59 17.97
N LEU A 237 -13.67 13.14 18.51
CA LEU A 237 -14.79 13.65 17.75
C LEU A 237 -14.90 15.15 18.00
N GLY A 238 -14.74 15.95 16.96
CA GLY A 238 -14.74 17.41 17.06
C GLY A 238 -15.59 18.08 16.00
N VAL A 239 -16.04 19.30 16.30
CA VAL A 239 -16.78 20.15 15.37
C VAL A 239 -16.17 21.55 15.37
N ASN A 240 -16.16 22.21 14.21
CA ASN A 240 -15.76 23.61 14.11
C ASN A 240 -16.97 24.55 13.96
N ASN A 241 -16.70 25.85 13.94
CA ASN A 241 -17.74 26.89 13.81
C ASN A 241 -18.54 26.84 12.50
N ASP A 242 -18.02 26.17 11.46
CA ASP A 242 -18.68 25.98 10.17
C ASP A 242 -19.55 24.71 10.11
N ASN A 243 -19.82 24.08 11.26
CA ASN A 243 -20.52 22.80 11.39
C ASN A 243 -19.86 21.66 10.60
N ILE A 244 -18.54 21.69 10.52
CA ILE A 244 -17.74 20.60 9.93
C ILE A 244 -17.32 19.70 11.08
N LEU A 245 -17.64 18.40 10.92
CA LEU A 245 -17.34 17.35 11.90
C LEU A 245 -16.06 16.64 11.48
N VAL A 246 -15.17 16.41 12.43
CA VAL A 246 -14.02 15.52 12.28
C VAL A 246 -14.14 14.38 13.26
N ASN A 247 -13.96 13.16 12.79
CA ASN A 247 -13.86 11.94 13.59
C ASN A 247 -12.50 11.29 13.34
N ILE A 248 -11.78 11.00 14.41
CA ILE A 248 -10.44 10.42 14.37
C ILE A 248 -10.43 9.22 15.33
N HIS A 249 -9.91 8.11 14.84
CA HIS A 249 -9.69 6.91 15.63
C HIS A 249 -8.25 6.45 15.46
N TYR A 250 -7.57 6.17 16.57
CA TYR A 250 -6.19 5.67 16.60
C TYR A 250 -6.18 4.24 17.12
N ASP A 251 -5.56 3.35 16.37
CA ASP A 251 -5.28 1.98 16.78
C ASP A 251 -3.80 1.88 17.21
N ALA A 252 -3.58 1.82 18.51
CA ALA A 252 -2.25 1.74 19.10
C ALA A 252 -1.53 0.42 18.78
N THR A 253 -2.29 -0.66 18.56
CA THR A 253 -1.72 -1.98 18.24
C THR A 253 -1.14 -2.02 16.84
N ASN A 254 -1.90 -1.51 15.88
CA ASN A 254 -1.52 -1.47 14.46
C ASN A 254 -0.82 -0.17 14.07
N LYS A 255 -0.71 0.80 14.98
CA LYS A 255 -0.16 2.15 14.75
C LYS A 255 -0.82 2.84 13.55
N THR A 256 -2.13 2.72 13.45
CA THR A 256 -2.91 3.34 12.37
C THR A 256 -3.82 4.44 12.91
N LEU A 257 -4.15 5.40 12.04
CA LEU A 257 -5.04 6.49 12.37
C LEU A 257 -6.05 6.68 11.25
N ASP A 258 -7.30 6.45 11.56
CA ASP A 258 -8.44 6.71 10.69
C ASP A 258 -9.01 8.10 10.94
N LEU A 259 -9.18 8.85 9.87
CA LEU A 259 -9.75 10.18 9.92
C LEU A 259 -10.88 10.33 8.91
N ASP A 260 -12.04 10.78 9.38
CA ASP A 260 -13.21 11.17 8.58
C ASP A 260 -13.55 12.62 8.88
N ILE A 261 -13.64 13.47 7.84
CA ILE A 261 -14.09 14.86 7.96
C ILE A 261 -15.26 15.09 7.00
N ARG A 262 -16.34 15.71 7.51
CA ARG A 262 -17.58 15.90 6.75
C ARG A 262 -18.33 17.16 7.14
N ARG A 263 -19.06 17.73 6.17
CA ARG A 263 -20.09 18.74 6.44
C ARG A 263 -21.34 18.05 7.00
N GLN A 264 -21.89 18.61 8.06
CA GLN A 264 -23.19 18.19 8.61
C GLN A 264 -24.35 18.75 7.77
#